data_ba78db32c4e6d3fdc6ea1403c75fcd6c
#
_entry.id   ba78db32c4e6d3fdc6ea1403c75fcd6c
#
_cell.length_a   1.000
_cell.length_b   1.000
_cell.length_c   1.000
_cell.angle_alpha   90.00
_cell.angle_beta   90.00
_cell.angle_gamma   90.00
#
_symmetry.space_group_name_H-M   'P 1'
#
loop_
_entity.id
_entity.type
_entity.pdbx_description
1 polymer ?
#
loop_
_entity_poly.entity_id
_entity_poly.type
_entity_poly.pdbx_seq_one_letter_code
_entity_poly.pdbx_strand_id
1 'polypeptide(L)'
;MHRGGVPDEAAEAVLTRFTDAGLIDDAAFARAWVESRHYSRGLSKRSLSAELRRHGVQNDEIREAVDALDPEQEVDTARRLVERKLASNRGRPPEARARQAAGMLARKGYPPGLAFRLIREVMQQEGAELDEMDADAYLDPDAQDSGI
;
A
#
# COMPACT_ATOMS: atom_id res chain seq x y z
N MET A 1 10.62 19.90 5.90
CA MET A 1 11.14 18.58 6.12
C MET A 1 10.24 17.77 7.03
N HIS A 2 10.07 16.58 6.69
CA HIS A 2 9.19 15.72 7.44
C HIS A 2 9.84 15.21 8.72
N ARG A 3 9.11 15.31 9.80
CA ARG A 3 9.57 14.81 11.08
C ARG A 3 8.74 13.63 11.53
N GLY A 4 7.93 13.11 10.71
CA GLY A 4 6.84 12.27 11.11
C GLY A 4 7.23 10.97 11.63
N GLY A 5 8.36 10.63 11.57
CA GLY A 5 8.44 9.44 12.16
C GLY A 5 9.49 8.49 11.77
N VAL A 6 9.40 7.40 12.39
CA VAL A 6 10.32 6.29 12.23
C VAL A 6 10.57 5.92 10.77
N PRO A 7 9.56 5.82 9.89
CA PRO A 7 9.84 5.43 8.50
C PRO A 7 10.76 6.38 7.77
N ASP A 8 10.58 7.68 7.97
CA ASP A 8 11.44 8.66 7.31
C ASP A 8 12.82 8.72 7.95
N GLU A 9 12.87 8.53 9.24
CA GLU A 9 14.14 8.43 9.95
C GLU A 9 14.94 7.22 9.47
N ALA A 10 14.29 6.10 9.24
CA ALA A 10 14.94 4.92 8.74
C ALA A 10 15.52 5.14 7.36
N ALA A 11 14.76 5.80 6.47
CA ALA A 11 15.24 6.10 5.12
C ALA A 11 16.40 7.08 5.15
N GLU A 12 16.33 8.09 6.00
CA GLU A 12 17.42 9.04 6.17
C GLU A 12 18.67 8.37 6.72
N ALA A 13 18.49 7.43 7.63
CA ALA A 13 19.61 6.68 8.19
C ALA A 13 20.33 5.86 7.13
N VAL A 14 19.58 5.26 6.20
CA VAL A 14 20.18 4.53 5.09
C VAL A 14 21.04 5.46 4.24
N LEU A 15 20.50 6.62 3.89
CA LEU A 15 21.23 7.60 3.10
C LEU A 15 22.49 8.08 3.80
N THR A 16 22.37 8.44 5.07
CA THR A 16 23.48 8.94 5.86
C THR A 16 24.60 7.91 5.96
N ARG A 17 24.22 6.66 6.19
CA ARG A 17 25.17 5.58 6.35
C ARG A 17 26.02 5.38 5.09
N PHE A 18 25.40 5.42 3.92
CA PHE A 18 26.14 5.27 2.66
C PHE A 18 27.03 6.47 2.40
N THR A 19 26.56 7.65 2.72
CA THR A 19 27.34 8.87 2.56
C THR A 19 28.53 8.91 3.50
N ASP A 20 28.33 8.58 4.76
CA ASP A 20 29.37 8.61 5.77
C ASP A 20 30.47 7.59 5.51
N ALA A 21 30.09 6.45 4.96
CA ALA A 21 31.06 5.43 4.61
C ALA A 21 31.91 5.79 3.40
N GLY A 22 31.54 6.86 2.70
CA GLY A 22 32.22 7.23 1.46
C GLY A 22 31.99 6.24 0.35
N LEU A 23 31.04 5.35 0.53
CA LEU A 23 30.71 4.35 -0.46
C LEU A 23 29.50 4.81 -1.25
N ILE A 24 29.72 5.03 -2.53
CA ILE A 24 28.62 5.34 -3.41
C ILE A 24 28.34 4.09 -4.21
N ASP A 25 27.62 3.18 -3.60
CA ASP A 25 27.13 1.98 -4.29
C ASP A 25 25.65 2.21 -4.52
N ASP A 26 25.33 2.77 -5.68
CA ASP A 26 23.97 3.13 -6.02
C ASP A 26 23.06 1.92 -6.07
N ALA A 27 23.57 0.77 -6.47
CA ALA A 27 22.76 -0.44 -6.50
C ALA A 27 22.37 -0.88 -5.10
N ALA A 28 23.30 -0.89 -4.17
CA ALA A 28 23.03 -1.26 -2.79
C ALA A 28 22.13 -0.22 -2.11
N PHE A 29 22.37 1.06 -2.38
CA PHE A 29 21.54 2.13 -1.86
C PHE A 29 20.10 1.98 -2.36
N ALA A 30 19.93 1.72 -3.66
CA ALA A 30 18.62 1.59 -4.25
C ALA A 30 17.84 0.42 -3.64
N ARG A 31 18.50 -0.72 -3.47
CA ARG A 31 17.85 -1.90 -2.86
C ARG A 31 17.43 -1.62 -1.42
N ALA A 32 18.32 -1.01 -0.65
CA ALA A 32 18.02 -0.68 0.74
C ALA A 32 16.87 0.33 0.83
N TRP A 33 16.84 1.30 -0.08
CA TRP A 33 15.79 2.30 -0.14
C TRP A 33 14.44 1.66 -0.44
N VAL A 34 14.39 0.81 -1.47
CA VAL A 34 13.14 0.12 -1.85
C VAL A 34 12.61 -0.70 -0.70
N GLU A 35 13.46 -1.51 -0.10
CA GLU A 35 13.05 -2.40 0.98
C GLU A 35 12.53 -1.60 2.18
N SER A 36 13.26 -0.59 2.59
CA SER A 36 12.90 0.23 3.74
C SER A 36 11.58 1.00 3.50
N ARG A 37 11.47 1.65 2.35
CA ARG A 37 10.31 2.50 2.08
C ARG A 37 9.06 1.71 1.76
N HIS A 38 9.22 0.59 1.08
CA HIS A 38 8.06 -0.26 0.83
C HIS A 38 7.52 -0.83 2.14
N TYR A 39 8.41 -1.32 2.99
CA TYR A 39 8.01 -1.90 4.27
C TYR A 39 7.36 -0.87 5.18
N SER A 40 7.94 0.32 5.28
CA SER A 40 7.49 1.30 6.28
C SER A 40 6.36 2.21 5.78
N ARG A 41 6.33 2.51 4.48
CA ARG A 41 5.35 3.46 3.92
C ARG A 41 4.37 2.81 2.96
N GLY A 42 4.62 1.58 2.55
CA GLY A 42 3.74 0.88 1.61
C GLY A 42 3.73 1.48 0.22
N LEU A 43 4.80 2.15 -0.19
CA LEU A 43 4.85 2.78 -1.51
C LEU A 43 4.96 1.75 -2.62
N SER A 44 4.30 2.01 -3.74
CA SER A 44 4.37 1.15 -4.91
C SER A 44 5.76 1.22 -5.56
N LYS A 45 6.05 0.23 -6.42
CA LYS A 45 7.28 0.26 -7.20
C LYS A 45 7.41 1.56 -8.00
N ARG A 46 6.31 2.04 -8.54
CA ARG A 46 6.28 3.27 -9.31
C ARG A 46 6.72 4.46 -8.48
N SER A 47 6.17 4.59 -7.29
CA SER A 47 6.55 5.67 -6.37
C SER A 47 7.98 5.55 -5.92
N LEU A 48 8.43 4.33 -5.64
CA LEU A 48 9.81 4.10 -5.23
C LEU A 48 10.78 4.42 -6.35
N SER A 49 10.43 4.07 -7.59
CA SER A 49 11.24 4.43 -8.75
C SER A 49 11.37 5.94 -8.88
N ALA A 50 10.27 6.66 -8.71
CA ALA A 50 10.29 8.12 -8.78
C ALA A 50 11.15 8.73 -7.68
N GLU A 51 11.10 8.18 -6.48
CA GLU A 51 11.94 8.66 -5.38
C GLU A 51 13.43 8.47 -5.71
N LEU A 52 13.78 7.29 -6.18
CA LEU A 52 15.18 7.00 -6.51
C LEU A 52 15.70 7.87 -7.64
N ARG A 53 14.84 8.14 -8.61
CA ARG A 53 15.21 9.04 -9.71
C ARG A 53 15.50 10.45 -9.19
N ARG A 54 14.71 10.91 -8.24
CA ARG A 54 14.95 12.20 -7.61
C ARG A 54 16.27 12.23 -6.83
N HIS A 55 16.72 11.08 -6.34
CA HIS A 55 18.00 10.97 -5.64
C HIS A 55 19.18 10.75 -6.60
N GLY A 56 18.92 10.78 -7.89
CA GLY A 56 19.99 10.67 -8.87
C GLY A 56 20.44 9.25 -9.21
N VAL A 57 19.70 8.26 -8.78
CA VAL A 57 20.00 6.88 -9.10
C VAL A 57 19.66 6.61 -10.57
N GLN A 58 20.50 5.88 -11.27
CA GLN A 58 20.30 5.61 -12.68
C GLN A 58 19.22 4.56 -12.93
N ASN A 59 18.59 4.64 -14.09
CA ASN A 59 17.44 3.80 -14.40
C ASN A 59 17.70 2.32 -14.29
N ASP A 60 18.89 1.86 -14.70
CA ASP A 60 19.22 0.43 -14.61
C ASP A 60 19.22 -0.06 -13.18
N GLU A 61 19.76 0.75 -12.29
CA GLU A 61 19.86 0.41 -10.88
C GLU A 61 18.51 0.50 -10.19
N ILE A 62 17.68 1.47 -10.61
CA ILE A 62 16.32 1.58 -10.12
C ILE A 62 15.53 0.34 -10.50
N ARG A 63 15.61 -0.06 -11.77
CA ARG A 63 14.87 -1.22 -12.27
C ARG A 63 15.25 -2.48 -11.52
N GLU A 64 16.55 -2.69 -11.34
CA GLU A 64 17.02 -3.86 -10.60
C GLU A 64 16.50 -3.87 -9.18
N ALA A 65 16.53 -2.72 -8.52
CA ALA A 65 16.09 -2.62 -7.13
C ALA A 65 14.59 -2.87 -6.97
N VAL A 66 13.76 -2.28 -7.86
CA VAL A 66 12.32 -2.46 -7.75
C VAL A 66 11.88 -3.84 -8.23
N ASP A 67 12.61 -4.43 -9.17
CA ASP A 67 12.31 -5.78 -9.62
C ASP A 67 12.61 -6.83 -8.55
N ALA A 68 13.49 -6.51 -7.61
CA ALA A 68 13.76 -7.39 -6.49
C ALA A 68 12.56 -7.50 -5.56
N LEU A 69 11.65 -6.53 -5.61
CA LEU A 69 10.39 -6.61 -4.86
C LEU A 69 9.41 -7.46 -5.66
N ASP A 70 9.01 -8.58 -5.09
CA ASP A 70 8.10 -9.51 -5.72
C ASP A 70 6.78 -8.80 -6.05
N PRO A 71 6.25 -8.95 -7.28
CA PRO A 71 4.94 -8.36 -7.61
C PRO A 71 3.82 -8.77 -6.64
N GLU A 72 3.88 -9.98 -6.12
CA GLU A 72 2.89 -10.43 -5.14
C GLU A 72 3.01 -9.67 -3.83
N GLN A 73 4.23 -9.33 -3.43
CA GLN A 73 4.43 -8.51 -2.23
C GLN A 73 3.83 -7.13 -2.39
N GLU A 74 3.94 -6.56 -3.58
CA GLU A 74 3.37 -5.25 -3.86
C GLU A 74 1.85 -5.30 -3.75
N VAL A 75 1.24 -6.32 -4.34
CA VAL A 75 -0.22 -6.51 -4.28
C VAL A 75 -0.67 -6.76 -2.85
N ASP A 76 0.04 -7.62 -2.13
CA ASP A 76 -0.30 -7.93 -0.74
C ASP A 76 -0.24 -6.69 0.14
N THR A 77 0.77 -5.85 -0.07
CA THR A 77 0.90 -4.60 0.67
C THR A 77 -0.29 -3.68 0.38
N ALA A 78 -0.65 -3.55 -0.90
CA ALA A 78 -1.79 -2.74 -1.30
C ALA A 78 -3.08 -3.26 -0.66
N ARG A 79 -3.27 -4.57 -0.63
CA ARG A 79 -4.46 -5.19 -0.03
C ARG A 79 -4.53 -4.89 1.47
N ARG A 80 -3.42 -5.03 2.18
CA ARG A 80 -3.41 -4.71 3.61
C ARG A 80 -3.73 -3.24 3.88
N LEU A 81 -3.25 -2.36 3.01
CA LEU A 81 -3.57 -0.94 3.12
C LEU A 81 -5.05 -0.68 2.92
N VAL A 82 -5.66 -1.35 1.94
CA VAL A 82 -7.10 -1.25 1.68
C VAL A 82 -7.88 -1.77 2.88
N GLU A 83 -7.52 -2.93 3.38
CA GLU A 83 -8.19 -3.54 4.53
C GLU A 83 -8.17 -2.60 5.73
N ARG A 84 -7.01 -2.02 6.00
CA ARG A 84 -6.86 -1.10 7.12
C ARG A 84 -7.69 0.18 6.93
N LYS A 85 -7.67 0.72 5.70
CA LYS A 85 -8.44 1.92 5.41
C LYS A 85 -9.94 1.68 5.54
N LEU A 86 -10.41 0.60 4.98
CA LEU A 86 -11.83 0.27 5.04
C LEU A 86 -12.28 -0.08 6.46
N ALA A 87 -11.40 -0.64 7.27
CA ALA A 87 -11.69 -0.87 8.68
C ALA A 87 -11.84 0.45 9.44
N SER A 88 -11.10 1.47 9.04
CA SER A 88 -11.11 2.75 9.73
C SER A 88 -12.30 3.62 9.37
N ASN A 89 -13.01 3.34 8.26
CA ASN A 89 -14.09 4.19 7.80
C ASN A 89 -15.43 3.46 7.63
N ARG A 90 -15.65 2.43 8.43
CA ARG A 90 -16.86 1.60 8.32
C ARG A 90 -18.16 2.37 8.53
N GLY A 91 -18.13 3.46 9.26
CA GLY A 91 -19.33 4.25 9.50
C GLY A 91 -19.77 5.11 8.33
N ARG A 92 -19.00 5.14 7.26
CA ARG A 92 -19.31 5.97 6.11
C ARG A 92 -20.04 5.18 5.02
N PRO A 93 -20.76 5.87 4.12
CA PRO A 93 -21.39 5.18 3.00
C PRO A 93 -20.37 4.44 2.13
N PRO A 94 -20.77 3.33 1.50
CA PRO A 94 -19.82 2.53 0.72
C PRO A 94 -19.07 3.31 -0.35
N GLU A 95 -19.73 4.24 -1.01
CA GLU A 95 -19.08 5.03 -2.06
C GLU A 95 -17.97 5.90 -1.49
N ALA A 96 -18.21 6.51 -0.33
CA ALA A 96 -17.20 7.34 0.32
C ALA A 96 -16.04 6.49 0.79
N ARG A 97 -16.33 5.32 1.34
CA ARG A 97 -15.29 4.39 1.79
C ARG A 97 -14.38 4.00 0.64
N ALA A 98 -14.99 3.60 -0.48
CA ALA A 98 -14.21 3.20 -1.66
C ALA A 98 -13.37 4.35 -2.19
N ARG A 99 -13.94 5.54 -2.23
CA ARG A 99 -13.22 6.72 -2.72
C ARG A 99 -12.03 7.06 -1.86
N GLN A 100 -12.18 6.96 -0.54
CA GLN A 100 -11.09 7.22 0.40
C GLN A 100 -9.96 6.21 0.23
N ALA A 101 -10.31 4.95 0.06
CA ALA A 101 -9.31 3.91 -0.15
C ALA A 101 -8.59 4.10 -1.49
N ALA A 102 -9.33 4.45 -2.54
CA ALA A 102 -8.74 4.69 -3.85
C ALA A 102 -7.78 5.89 -3.81
N GLY A 103 -8.16 6.95 -3.13
CA GLY A 103 -7.29 8.11 -2.97
C GLY A 103 -6.01 7.78 -2.23
N MET A 104 -6.12 7.01 -1.18
CA MET A 104 -4.95 6.59 -0.42
C MET A 104 -3.99 5.79 -1.30
N LEU A 105 -4.49 4.81 -2.06
CA LEU A 105 -3.64 4.02 -2.94
C LEU A 105 -3.04 4.86 -4.06
N ALA A 106 -3.80 5.79 -4.60
CA ALA A 106 -3.28 6.69 -5.63
C ALA A 106 -2.10 7.51 -5.11
N ARG A 107 -2.19 8.02 -3.90
CA ARG A 107 -1.10 8.78 -3.28
C ARG A 107 0.13 7.92 -3.04
N LYS A 108 -0.05 6.62 -2.85
CA LYS A 108 1.08 5.70 -2.68
C LYS A 108 1.59 5.14 -4.00
N GLY A 109 0.99 5.54 -5.12
CA GLY A 109 1.48 5.24 -6.44
C GLY A 109 0.92 3.99 -7.10
N TYR A 110 -0.12 3.39 -6.53
CA TYR A 110 -0.70 2.19 -7.11
C TYR A 110 -1.62 2.55 -8.27
N PRO A 111 -1.65 1.72 -9.34
CA PRO A 111 -2.49 2.01 -10.49
C PRO A 111 -3.98 1.87 -10.17
N PRO A 112 -4.82 2.68 -10.82
CA PRO A 112 -6.26 2.68 -10.54
C PRO A 112 -6.93 1.32 -10.72
N GLY A 113 -6.53 0.57 -11.74
CA GLY A 113 -7.11 -0.75 -11.99
C GLY A 113 -6.91 -1.71 -10.83
N LEU A 114 -5.69 -1.75 -10.30
CA LEU A 114 -5.40 -2.56 -9.14
C LEU A 114 -6.17 -2.06 -7.91
N ALA A 115 -6.21 -0.75 -7.73
CA ALA A 115 -6.90 -0.15 -6.59
C ALA A 115 -8.38 -0.54 -6.58
N PHE A 116 -9.06 -0.38 -7.71
CA PHE A 116 -10.49 -0.70 -7.79
C PHE A 116 -10.74 -2.19 -7.59
N ARG A 117 -9.88 -3.03 -8.14
CA ARG A 117 -10.02 -4.47 -7.96
C ARG A 117 -9.92 -4.87 -6.50
N LEU A 118 -8.89 -4.38 -5.81
CA LEU A 118 -8.67 -4.72 -4.42
C LEU A 118 -9.77 -4.18 -3.51
N ILE A 119 -10.20 -2.94 -3.75
CA ILE A 119 -11.28 -2.36 -2.97
C ILE A 119 -12.55 -3.17 -3.12
N ARG A 120 -12.88 -3.54 -4.36
CA ARG A 120 -14.07 -4.36 -4.61
C ARG A 120 -13.98 -5.71 -3.90
N GLU A 121 -12.83 -6.35 -4.00
CA GLU A 121 -12.62 -7.66 -3.37
C GLU A 121 -12.76 -7.59 -1.86
N VAL A 122 -12.14 -6.58 -1.25
CA VAL A 122 -12.21 -6.44 0.22
C VAL A 122 -13.63 -6.10 0.66
N MET A 123 -14.31 -5.22 -0.04
CA MET A 123 -15.68 -4.87 0.32
C MET A 123 -16.64 -6.04 0.13
N GLN A 124 -16.45 -6.83 -0.92
CA GLN A 124 -17.23 -8.04 -1.11
C GLN A 124 -16.99 -9.05 0.00
N GLN A 125 -15.75 -9.17 0.43
CA GLN A 125 -15.40 -10.05 1.53
C GLN A 125 -16.07 -9.61 2.82
N GLU A 126 -16.07 -8.31 3.10
CA GLU A 126 -16.78 -7.77 4.26
C GLU A 126 -18.26 -8.07 4.20
N GLY A 127 -18.85 -7.88 3.03
CA GLY A 127 -20.27 -8.16 2.83
C GLY A 127 -20.62 -9.62 3.04
N ALA A 128 -19.80 -10.51 2.53
CA ALA A 128 -20.00 -11.94 2.71
C ALA A 128 -19.92 -12.34 4.17
N GLU A 129 -18.96 -11.76 4.90
CA GLU A 129 -18.83 -12.04 6.33
C GLU A 129 -20.04 -11.55 7.12
N LEU A 130 -20.52 -10.38 6.79
CA LEU A 130 -21.71 -9.84 7.43
C LEU A 130 -22.96 -10.67 7.12
N ASP A 131 -23.10 -11.13 5.89
CA ASP A 131 -24.22 -11.96 5.48
C ASP A 131 -24.20 -13.29 6.24
N GLU A 132 -23.03 -13.89 6.43
CA GLU A 132 -22.91 -15.10 7.21
C GLU A 132 -23.31 -14.87 8.66
N MET A 133 -22.86 -13.77 9.25
CA MET A 133 -23.22 -13.43 10.61
C MET A 133 -24.71 -13.23 10.76
N ASP A 134 -25.32 -12.53 9.81
CA ASP A 134 -26.77 -12.29 9.84
C ASP A 134 -27.55 -13.59 9.70
N ALA A 135 -27.13 -14.47 8.82
CA ALA A 135 -27.79 -15.76 8.65
C ALA A 135 -27.73 -16.59 9.94
N ASP A 136 -26.57 -16.59 10.60
CA ASP A 136 -26.41 -17.31 11.85
C ASP A 136 -27.21 -16.69 12.99
N ALA A 137 -27.30 -15.36 13.00
CA ALA A 137 -27.93 -14.64 14.10
C ALA A 137 -29.46 -14.69 14.02
N TYR A 138 -30.02 -14.62 12.83
CA TYR A 138 -31.46 -14.37 12.68
C TYR A 138 -32.21 -15.49 12.03
N LEU A 139 -31.70 -16.10 11.00
CA LEU A 139 -32.45 -17.07 10.19
C LEU A 139 -33.77 -16.49 9.73
N ASP A 140 -33.79 -15.20 9.43
CA ASP A 140 -34.99 -14.47 9.07
C ASP A 140 -34.98 -14.18 7.58
N PRO A 141 -35.94 -14.72 6.80
CA PRO A 141 -35.97 -14.47 5.38
C PRO A 141 -36.11 -13.01 5.00
N ASP A 142 -36.79 -12.23 5.84
CA ASP A 142 -36.99 -10.80 5.55
C ASP A 142 -35.69 -10.02 5.66
N ALA A 143 -34.82 -10.43 6.56
CA ALA A 143 -33.51 -9.77 6.72
C ALA A 143 -32.64 -9.96 5.47
N GLN A 144 -32.78 -11.08 4.79
CA GLN A 144 -32.05 -11.34 3.55
C GLN A 144 -32.55 -10.47 2.40
N ASP A 145 -33.85 -10.26 2.34
CA ASP A 145 -34.44 -9.44 1.30
C ASP A 145 -34.04 -7.99 1.44
N SER A 146 -33.91 -7.51 2.66
CA SER A 146 -33.57 -6.11 2.89
C SER A 146 -32.12 -5.81 2.57
N GLY A 147 -31.30 -6.79 2.33
CA GLY A 147 -29.91 -6.62 1.96
C GLY A 147 -29.67 -6.27 0.50
N ILE A 148 -30.71 -6.22 -0.27
CA ILE A 148 -30.57 -5.96 -1.72
C ILE A 148 -30.41 -4.47 -2.06
#